data_1483cc3ceb2381bce0951df4c4fd49d6
#
_entry.id   1483cc3ceb2381bce0951df4c4fd49d6
#
_cell.length_a   1.000
_cell.length_b   1.000
_cell.length_c   1.000
_cell.angle_alpha   90.00
_cell.angle_beta   90.00
_cell.angle_gamma   90.00
#
_symmetry.space_group_name_H-M   'P 1'
#
loop_
_entity.id
_entity.type
_entity.pdbx_description
1 polymer ?
#
loop_
_entity_poly.entity_id
_entity_poly.type
_entity_poly.pdbx_seq_one_letter_code
_entity_poly.pdbx_strand_id
1 'polypeptide(L)'
;MIRIIGDIHPTEIYNLAAQSHVKVSFDVPEYTAEADAIGTLRLLEAVRICGLEKTCRIYQASTSELFGKVQEVPQKETTPFYPRSPYGVAKQYGFWITKNYRESYNMFAVNGILFNHESERRGET
;
A
#
# COMPACT_ATOMS: atom_id res chain seq x y z
N MET A 1 12.57 -10.96 -3.21
CA MET A 1 12.50 -9.51 -2.92
C MET A 1 13.80 -8.98 -2.33
N ILE A 2 14.28 -9.55 -1.24
CA ILE A 2 15.53 -9.14 -0.59
C ILE A 2 16.72 -9.16 -1.57
N ARG A 3 16.82 -10.21 -2.37
CA ARG A 3 17.90 -10.36 -3.34
C ARG A 3 17.89 -9.24 -4.38
N ILE A 4 16.71 -8.92 -4.93
CA ILE A 4 16.59 -7.88 -5.95
C ILE A 4 16.95 -6.52 -5.38
N ILE A 5 16.43 -6.18 -4.22
CA ILE A 5 16.71 -4.91 -3.55
C ILE A 5 18.18 -4.81 -3.16
N GLY A 6 18.76 -5.90 -2.67
CA GLY A 6 20.17 -5.96 -2.32
C GLY A 6 21.09 -5.79 -3.53
N ASP A 7 20.70 -6.28 -4.70
CA ASP A 7 21.49 -6.15 -5.93
C ASP A 7 21.38 -4.76 -6.55
N ILE A 8 20.18 -4.16 -6.53
CA ILE A 8 19.89 -2.91 -7.21
C ILE A 8 20.24 -1.68 -6.36
N HIS A 9 20.08 -1.76 -5.04
CA HIS A 9 20.23 -0.62 -4.13
C HIS A 9 19.38 0.58 -4.57
N PRO A 10 18.04 0.40 -4.68
CA PRO A 10 17.19 1.48 -5.18
C PRO A 10 17.21 2.69 -4.25
N THR A 11 17.09 3.87 -4.83
CA THR A 11 16.94 5.12 -4.07
C THR A 11 15.48 5.52 -3.92
N GLU A 12 14.61 5.01 -4.79
CA GLU A 12 13.18 5.25 -4.74
C GLU A 12 12.45 3.96 -5.09
N ILE A 13 11.36 3.67 -4.37
CA ILE A 13 10.48 2.54 -4.64
C ILE A 13 9.04 3.05 -4.66
N TYR A 14 8.34 2.75 -5.73
CA TYR A 14 6.90 3.05 -5.88
C TYR A 14 6.17 1.72 -5.85
N ASN A 15 5.54 1.41 -4.73
CA ASN A 15 4.79 0.16 -4.60
C ASN A 15 3.36 0.36 -5.07
N LEU A 16 3.12 0.03 -6.32
CA LEU A 16 1.79 0.08 -6.95
C LEU A 16 1.18 -1.31 -7.09
N ALA A 17 1.92 -2.33 -6.68
CA ALA A 17 1.52 -3.72 -6.85
C ALA A 17 0.38 -4.08 -5.90
N ALA A 18 -0.70 -4.58 -6.46
CA ALA A 18 -1.85 -5.01 -5.68
C ALA A 18 -2.83 -5.78 -6.57
N GLN A 19 -3.63 -6.64 -5.95
CA GLN A 19 -4.88 -7.09 -6.53
C GLN A 19 -5.89 -5.99 -6.24
N SER A 20 -6.25 -5.20 -7.24
CA SER A 20 -7.01 -3.95 -7.05
C SER A 20 -8.49 -4.05 -7.41
N HIS A 21 -8.96 -5.20 -7.89
CA HIS A 21 -10.35 -5.38 -8.28
C HIS A 21 -11.16 -5.81 -7.04
N VAL A 22 -12.05 -4.93 -6.57
CA VAL A 22 -12.79 -5.15 -5.31
C VAL A 22 -13.60 -6.45 -5.35
N LYS A 23 -14.34 -6.72 -6.44
CA LYS A 23 -15.11 -7.95 -6.56
C LYS A 23 -14.23 -9.19 -6.45
N VAL A 24 -13.09 -9.19 -7.12
CA VAL A 24 -12.15 -10.31 -7.08
C VAL A 24 -11.60 -10.50 -5.66
N SER A 25 -11.50 -9.45 -4.87
CA SER A 25 -11.05 -9.56 -3.48
C SER A 25 -12.00 -10.38 -2.61
N PHE A 26 -13.31 -10.37 -2.91
CA PHE A 26 -14.27 -11.24 -2.23
C PHE A 26 -14.17 -12.69 -2.69
N ASP A 27 -13.77 -12.90 -3.95
CA ASP A 27 -13.64 -14.26 -4.51
C ASP A 27 -12.34 -14.95 -4.08
N VAL A 28 -11.25 -14.19 -3.95
CA VAL A 28 -9.91 -14.72 -3.59
C VAL A 28 -9.28 -13.89 -2.48
N PRO A 29 -9.88 -13.89 -1.26
CA PRO A 29 -9.41 -13.02 -0.18
C PRO A 29 -7.99 -13.33 0.30
N GLU A 30 -7.58 -14.59 0.30
CA GLU A 30 -6.22 -14.97 0.73
C GLU A 30 -5.17 -14.42 -0.23
N TYR A 31 -5.42 -14.49 -1.53
CA TYR A 31 -4.53 -13.91 -2.53
C TYR A 31 -4.44 -12.39 -2.35
N THR A 32 -5.59 -11.75 -2.13
CA THR A 32 -5.65 -10.31 -1.90
C THR A 32 -4.83 -9.92 -0.67
N ALA A 33 -4.94 -10.67 0.42
CA ALA A 33 -4.17 -10.43 1.63
C ALA A 33 -2.66 -10.60 1.36
N GLU A 34 -2.25 -11.65 0.64
CA GLU A 34 -0.84 -11.85 0.31
C GLU A 34 -0.30 -10.71 -0.56
N ALA A 35 -1.02 -10.33 -1.61
CA ALA A 35 -0.56 -9.31 -2.53
C ALA A 35 -0.56 -7.91 -1.90
N ASP A 36 -1.65 -7.56 -1.23
CA ASP A 36 -1.91 -6.17 -0.83
C ASP A 36 -1.43 -5.85 0.58
N ALA A 37 -1.43 -6.82 1.48
CA ALA A 37 -1.01 -6.62 2.87
C ALA A 37 0.39 -7.17 3.13
N ILE A 38 0.55 -8.48 3.01
CA ILE A 38 1.82 -9.14 3.33
C ILE A 38 2.91 -8.74 2.33
N GLY A 39 2.56 -8.52 1.06
CA GLY A 39 3.50 -8.04 0.05
C GLY A 39 4.11 -6.70 0.43
N THR A 40 3.31 -5.79 0.98
CA THR A 40 3.81 -4.49 1.46
C THR A 40 4.77 -4.67 2.62
N LEU A 41 4.43 -5.51 3.58
CA LEU A 41 5.32 -5.83 4.69
C LEU A 41 6.65 -6.41 4.20
N ARG A 42 6.60 -7.36 3.26
CA ARG A 42 7.82 -7.98 2.70
C ARG A 42 8.73 -6.96 2.02
N LEU A 43 8.14 -5.99 1.32
CA LEU A 43 8.92 -4.93 0.69
C LEU A 43 9.63 -4.06 1.74
N LEU A 44 8.91 -3.61 2.76
CA LEU A 44 9.46 -2.79 3.83
C LEU A 44 10.57 -3.53 4.58
N GLU A 45 10.35 -4.80 4.91
CA GLU A 45 11.37 -5.64 5.56
C GLU A 45 12.60 -5.84 4.67
N ALA A 46 12.41 -6.05 3.37
CA ALA A 46 13.53 -6.19 2.44
C ALA A 46 14.41 -4.94 2.43
N VAL A 47 13.81 -3.75 2.40
CA VAL A 47 14.55 -2.48 2.46
C VAL A 47 15.31 -2.37 3.78
N ARG A 48 14.67 -2.70 4.89
CA ARG A 48 15.30 -2.65 6.21
C ARG A 48 16.45 -3.65 6.34
N ILE A 49 16.23 -4.90 5.91
CA ILE A 49 17.26 -5.95 5.98
C ILE A 49 18.47 -5.60 5.11
N CYS A 50 18.25 -4.99 3.96
CA CYS A 50 19.34 -4.57 3.07
C CYS A 50 20.06 -3.30 3.57
N GLY A 51 19.65 -2.72 4.69
CA GLY A 51 20.29 -1.55 5.28
C GLY A 51 20.02 -0.26 4.52
N LEU A 52 18.92 -0.20 3.77
CA LEU A 52 18.59 0.94 2.92
C LEU A 52 17.54 1.87 3.52
N GLU A 53 17.18 1.69 4.79
CA GLU A 53 16.11 2.45 5.44
C GLU A 53 16.39 3.96 5.50
N LYS A 54 17.66 4.38 5.44
CA LYS A 54 18.03 5.79 5.48
C LYS A 54 18.22 6.42 4.09
N THR A 55 18.38 5.59 3.06
CA THR A 55 18.71 6.07 1.71
C THR A 55 17.61 5.85 0.69
N CYS A 56 16.73 4.88 0.92
CA CYS A 56 15.64 4.55 -0.01
C CYS A 56 14.36 5.27 0.42
N ARG A 57 13.70 5.92 -0.54
CA ARG A 57 12.40 6.55 -0.33
C ARG A 57 11.32 5.63 -0.89
N ILE A 58 10.31 5.37 -0.08
CA ILE A 58 9.25 4.43 -0.45
C ILE A 58 7.91 5.16 -0.54
N TYR A 59 7.22 4.99 -1.67
CA TYR A 59 5.86 5.45 -1.86
C TYR A 59 4.95 4.22 -1.91
N GLN A 60 4.01 4.15 -0.97
CA GLN A 60 2.99 3.11 -0.94
C GLN A 60 1.69 3.65 -1.50
N ALA A 61 1.23 3.08 -2.59
CA ALA A 61 -0.06 3.44 -3.17
C ALA A 61 -1.17 2.87 -2.31
N SER A 62 -1.91 3.76 -1.65
CA SER A 62 -3.11 3.44 -0.90
C SER A 62 -4.34 3.82 -1.72
N THR A 63 -5.52 3.66 -1.17
CA THR A 63 -6.76 3.75 -1.95
C THR A 63 -7.85 4.46 -1.18
N SER A 64 -8.78 5.09 -1.91
CA SER A 64 -10.00 5.65 -1.34
C SER A 64 -10.91 4.59 -0.69
N GLU A 65 -10.72 3.31 -1.04
CA GLU A 65 -11.47 2.21 -0.43
C GLU A 65 -11.21 2.07 1.07
N LEU A 66 -10.14 2.72 1.59
CA LEU A 66 -9.91 2.79 3.04
C LEU A 66 -11.07 3.48 3.75
N PHE A 67 -11.68 4.48 3.13
CA PHE A 67 -12.80 5.19 3.73
C PHE A 67 -14.06 4.32 3.76
N GLY A 68 -14.24 3.43 2.78
CA GLY A 68 -15.34 2.46 2.72
C GLY A 68 -16.70 3.08 3.06
N LYS A 69 -17.22 2.76 4.26
CA LYS A 69 -18.41 3.42 4.79
C LYS A 69 -18.01 4.82 5.27
N VAL A 70 -18.33 5.82 4.47
CA VAL A 70 -17.89 7.20 4.68
C VAL A 70 -18.33 7.72 6.06
N GLN A 71 -17.37 8.21 6.84
CA GLN A 71 -17.62 8.74 8.18
C GLN A 71 -17.77 10.26 8.20
N GLU A 72 -17.29 10.94 7.17
CA GLU A 72 -17.48 12.38 7.00
C GLU A 72 -17.40 12.77 5.52
N VAL A 73 -18.02 13.89 5.16
CA VAL A 73 -18.07 14.43 3.79
C VAL A 73 -17.73 15.91 3.84
N PRO A 74 -16.73 16.39 3.06
CA PRO A 74 -15.81 15.59 2.24
C PRO A 74 -14.76 14.83 3.07
N GLN A 75 -14.18 13.78 2.51
CA GLN A 75 -13.09 13.05 3.15
C GLN A 75 -11.81 13.88 3.16
N LYS A 76 -11.03 13.72 4.20
CA LYS A 76 -9.72 14.35 4.36
C LYS A 76 -8.75 13.38 5.04
N GLU A 77 -7.51 13.76 5.21
CA GLU A 77 -6.47 12.89 5.78
C GLU A 77 -6.80 12.33 7.15
N THR A 78 -7.56 13.08 7.95
CA THR A 78 -7.96 12.68 9.30
C THR A 78 -9.28 11.93 9.36
N THR A 79 -9.97 11.75 8.22
CA THR A 79 -11.23 11.01 8.16
C THR A 79 -11.01 9.55 8.58
N PRO A 80 -11.81 9.01 9.54
CA PRO A 80 -11.66 7.62 9.95
C PRO A 80 -11.87 6.63 8.82
N PHE A 81 -11.11 5.54 8.83
CA PHE A 81 -11.25 4.46 7.87
C PHE A 81 -12.38 3.51 8.29
N TYR A 82 -13.12 3.02 7.31
CA TYR A 82 -14.15 2.00 7.52
C TYR A 82 -14.24 1.12 6.27
N PRO A 83 -13.21 0.31 5.99
CA PRO A 83 -13.16 -0.48 4.76
C PRO A 83 -14.26 -1.53 4.73
N ARG A 84 -14.80 -1.77 3.54
CA ARG A 84 -15.96 -2.64 3.32
C ARG A 84 -15.64 -3.84 2.43
N SER A 85 -14.37 -4.11 2.13
CA SER A 85 -13.96 -5.24 1.30
C SER A 85 -12.65 -5.83 1.78
N PRO A 86 -12.35 -7.11 1.43
CA PRO A 86 -11.03 -7.68 1.70
C PRO A 86 -9.90 -6.84 1.09
N TYR A 87 -10.11 -6.26 -0.10
CA TYR A 87 -9.15 -5.34 -0.71
C TYR A 87 -8.92 -4.11 0.18
N GLY A 88 -9.99 -3.45 0.62
CA GLY A 88 -9.89 -2.28 1.49
C GLY A 88 -9.19 -2.60 2.81
N VAL A 89 -9.53 -3.73 3.44
CA VAL A 89 -8.89 -4.16 4.69
C VAL A 89 -7.41 -4.45 4.48
N ALA A 90 -7.05 -5.14 3.40
CA ALA A 90 -5.65 -5.44 3.07
C ALA A 90 -4.86 -4.15 2.81
N LYS A 91 -5.43 -3.20 2.12
CA LYS A 91 -4.81 -1.89 1.89
C LYS A 91 -4.69 -1.08 3.17
N GLN A 92 -5.65 -1.21 4.08
CA GLN A 92 -5.55 -0.58 5.41
C GLN A 92 -4.35 -1.14 6.18
N TYR A 93 -4.13 -2.44 6.14
CA TYR A 93 -2.93 -3.03 6.73
C TYR A 93 -1.67 -2.41 6.12
N GLY A 94 -1.60 -2.34 4.78
CA GLY A 94 -0.46 -1.75 4.09
C GLY A 94 -0.23 -0.29 4.49
N PHE A 95 -1.30 0.49 4.63
CA PHE A 95 -1.22 1.88 5.09
C PHE A 95 -0.59 1.96 6.50
N TRP A 96 -1.12 1.19 7.44
CA TRP A 96 -0.67 1.24 8.82
C TRP A 96 0.72 0.67 9.03
N ILE A 97 1.08 -0.41 8.31
CA ILE A 97 2.42 -0.98 8.44
C ILE A 97 3.48 -0.04 7.84
N THR A 98 3.14 0.67 6.76
CA THR A 98 4.02 1.70 6.18
C THR A 98 4.28 2.82 7.18
N LYS A 99 3.22 3.32 7.82
CA LYS A 99 3.32 4.34 8.86
C LYS A 99 4.13 3.83 10.04
N ASN A 100 3.91 2.58 10.45
CA ASN A 100 4.64 1.96 11.55
C ASN A 100 6.13 1.90 11.27
N TYR A 101 6.53 1.49 10.06
CA TYR A 101 7.93 1.44 9.69
C TYR A 101 8.58 2.81 9.64
N ARG A 102 7.82 3.83 9.18
CA ARG A 102 8.31 5.20 9.20
C ARG A 102 8.61 5.66 10.63
N GLU A 103 7.71 5.39 11.56
CA GLU A 103 7.85 5.83 12.94
C GLU A 103 8.86 4.99 13.74
N SER A 104 8.87 3.67 13.51
CA SER A 104 9.72 2.74 14.28
C SER A 104 11.17 2.70 13.81
N TYR A 105 11.39 2.82 12.50
CA TYR A 105 12.72 2.68 11.91
C TYR A 105 13.23 3.97 11.26
N ASN A 106 12.48 5.04 11.37
CA ASN A 106 12.82 6.33 10.77
C ASN A 106 13.06 6.24 9.25
N MET A 107 12.25 5.40 8.59
CA MET A 107 12.29 5.26 7.13
C MET A 107 11.52 6.37 6.46
N PHE A 108 11.96 6.79 5.26
CA PHE A 108 11.16 7.67 4.43
C PHE A 108 10.15 6.80 3.65
N ALA A 109 9.01 6.56 4.26
CA ALA A 109 7.93 5.76 3.70
C ALA A 109 6.62 6.53 3.85
N VAL A 110 5.97 6.82 2.73
CA VAL A 110 4.76 7.63 2.69
C VAL A 110 3.63 6.89 1.99
N ASN A 111 2.40 7.21 2.38
CA ASN A 111 1.20 6.69 1.75
C ASN A 111 0.55 7.76 0.88
N GLY A 112 0.17 7.39 -0.34
CA GLY A 112 -0.70 8.23 -1.17
C GLY A 112 -2.08 7.61 -1.21
N ILE A 113 -3.12 8.35 -0.86
CA ILE A 113 -4.50 7.89 -0.95
C ILE A 113 -5.04 8.29 -2.31
N LEU A 114 -5.17 7.30 -3.20
CA LEU A 114 -5.58 7.52 -4.58
C LEU A 114 -7.06 7.21 -4.75
N PHE A 115 -7.78 8.16 -5.32
CA PHE A 115 -9.13 7.91 -5.83
C PHE A 115 -9.02 7.41 -7.26
N ASN A 116 -10.15 7.03 -7.87
CA ASN A 116 -10.13 6.58 -9.25
C ASN A 116 -9.59 7.70 -10.15
N HIS A 117 -8.66 7.34 -11.02
CA HIS A 117 -8.07 8.30 -11.95
C HIS A 117 -7.98 7.67 -13.33
N GLU A 118 -7.98 8.50 -14.34
CA GLU A 118 -8.02 8.09 -15.73
C GLU A 118 -6.67 8.25 -16.41
N SER A 119 -6.41 7.39 -17.39
CA SER A 119 -5.31 7.52 -18.33
C SER A 119 -5.73 6.87 -19.64
N GLU A 120 -4.97 7.14 -20.70
CA GLU A 120 -5.25 6.54 -22.02
C GLU A 120 -5.24 5.00 -21.97
N ARG A 121 -4.55 4.41 -21.02
CA ARG A 121 -4.38 2.96 -20.89
C ARG A 121 -5.17 2.34 -19.75
N ARG A 122 -6.04 3.11 -19.11
CA ARG A 122 -6.90 2.55 -18.08
C ARG A 122 -7.94 1.64 -18.71
N GLY A 123 -8.15 0.45 -18.11
CA GLY A 123 -9.20 -0.47 -18.54
C GLY A 123 -10.60 0.12 -18.33
N GLU A 124 -11.59 -0.47 -19.00
CA GLU A 124 -12.98 -0.01 -18.92
C GLU A 124 -13.66 -0.29 -17.58
N THR A 125 -13.14 -1.23 -16.79
CA THR A 125 -13.74 -1.65 -15.53
C THR A 125 -12.85 -1.33 -14.35
#